data_7237b9320351a1eaa7ad87ef72e923a9
#
_entry.id   7237b9320351a1eaa7ad87ef72e923a9
#
_cell.length_a   1.000
_cell.length_b   1.000
_cell.length_c   1.000
_cell.angle_alpha   90.00
_cell.angle_beta   90.00
_cell.angle_gamma   90.00
#
_symmetry.space_group_name_H-M   'P 1'
#
loop_
_entity.id
_entity.type
_entity.pdbx_description
1 polymer ?
#
loop_
_entity_poly.entity_id
_entity_poly.type
_entity_poly.pdbx_seq_one_letter_code
_entity_poly.pdbx_strand_id
1 'polypeptide(L)'
;RRHVPPRGRVLDPFAGSGTTLVQALESGLDSTGVDIASFNCLLTSVKTREHNPFVLERDLRDSLARFERGEGAAGRSTPYLRSWFAPAARADLLRFHSLVAEYESADVLRVVLARAARSARLTTHFDLDFPRVPQTDPYWCHKHKRECRPIERADHFVRRYTLDTLARLKEFAHVRRRRDAVV
;
A
#
# COMPACT_ATOMS: atom_id res chain seq x y z
N ARG A 1 -2.89 26.52 -6.79
CA ARG A 1 -2.93 27.83 -6.12
C ARG A 1 -3.59 28.94 -6.95
N ARG A 2 -3.56 28.89 -8.29
CA ARG A 2 -4.14 29.97 -9.13
C ARG A 2 -5.68 30.07 -9.06
N HIS A 3 -6.37 29.00 -8.67
CA HIS A 3 -7.83 28.91 -8.74
C HIS A 3 -8.52 28.69 -7.40
N VAL A 4 -7.78 28.53 -6.31
CA VAL A 4 -8.35 28.36 -4.97
C VAL A 4 -7.93 29.56 -4.10
N PRO A 5 -8.90 30.30 -3.54
CA PRO A 5 -8.60 31.45 -2.69
C PRO A 5 -7.86 31.01 -1.41
N PRO A 6 -7.09 31.89 -0.77
CA PRO A 6 -6.53 31.64 0.57
C PRO A 6 -7.65 31.20 1.52
N ARG A 7 -7.43 30.13 2.27
CA ARG A 7 -8.42 29.47 3.15
C ARG A 7 -9.61 28.80 2.44
N GLY A 8 -9.52 28.61 1.11
CA GLY A 8 -10.48 27.80 0.37
C GLY A 8 -10.43 26.34 0.75
N ARG A 9 -11.49 25.60 0.41
CA ARG A 9 -11.60 24.14 0.56
C ARG A 9 -11.55 23.48 -0.81
N VAL A 10 -10.96 22.29 -0.86
CA VAL A 10 -10.89 21.47 -2.09
C VAL A 10 -11.82 20.27 -1.92
N LEU A 11 -12.69 20.04 -2.87
CA LEU A 11 -13.49 18.82 -2.96
C LEU A 11 -13.01 17.98 -4.16
N ASP A 12 -12.68 16.72 -3.91
CA ASP A 12 -12.38 15.72 -4.95
C ASP A 12 -13.42 14.59 -4.89
N PRO A 13 -14.42 14.59 -5.77
CA PRO A 13 -15.50 13.60 -5.76
C PRO A 13 -15.07 12.22 -6.27
N PHE A 14 -13.83 12.06 -6.75
CA PHE A 14 -13.25 10.83 -7.24
C PHE A 14 -11.81 10.67 -6.73
N ALA A 15 -11.67 10.69 -5.40
CA ALA A 15 -10.38 10.85 -4.72
C ALA A 15 -9.30 9.82 -5.13
N GLY A 16 -9.69 8.61 -5.52
CA GLY A 16 -8.76 7.57 -5.95
C GLY A 16 -7.66 7.34 -4.92
N SER A 17 -6.42 7.55 -5.32
CA SER A 17 -5.27 7.43 -4.43
C SER A 17 -5.00 8.66 -3.54
N GLY A 18 -5.88 9.68 -3.55
CA GLY A 18 -5.79 10.86 -2.70
C GLY A 18 -4.76 11.91 -3.12
N THR A 19 -4.33 11.93 -4.37
CA THR A 19 -3.30 12.88 -4.85
C THR A 19 -3.73 14.33 -4.68
N THR A 20 -4.99 14.64 -4.98
CA THR A 20 -5.57 15.99 -4.81
C THR A 20 -5.53 16.42 -3.35
N LEU A 21 -5.87 15.53 -2.41
CA LEU A 21 -5.89 15.83 -0.98
C LEU A 21 -4.47 16.05 -0.44
N VAL A 22 -3.51 15.23 -0.84
CA VAL A 22 -2.09 15.40 -0.50
C VAL A 22 -1.61 16.77 -0.97
N GLN A 23 -1.88 17.14 -2.23
CA GLN A 23 -1.47 18.43 -2.79
C GLN A 23 -2.17 19.62 -2.12
N ALA A 24 -3.42 19.45 -1.68
CA ALA A 24 -4.13 20.46 -0.90
C ALA A 24 -3.44 20.70 0.45
N LEU A 25 -3.10 19.64 1.17
CA LEU A 25 -2.38 19.73 2.45
C LEU A 25 -1.01 20.41 2.31
N GLU A 26 -0.22 20.06 1.30
CA GLU A 26 1.05 20.74 0.99
C GLU A 26 0.85 22.24 0.69
N SER A 27 -0.29 22.57 0.09
CA SER A 27 -0.67 23.95 -0.24
C SER A 27 -1.29 24.72 0.94
N GLY A 28 -1.52 24.06 2.07
CA GLY A 28 -2.16 24.67 3.25
C GLY A 28 -3.66 24.88 3.09
N LEU A 29 -4.33 23.99 2.37
CA LEU A 29 -5.78 24.00 2.13
C LEU A 29 -6.42 22.79 2.79
N ASP A 30 -7.62 22.99 3.34
CA ASP A 30 -8.47 21.89 3.75
C ASP A 30 -9.04 21.17 2.53
N SER A 31 -9.28 19.87 2.66
CA SER A 31 -9.77 19.08 1.55
C SER A 31 -10.73 17.97 1.99
N THR A 32 -11.67 17.64 1.09
CA THR A 32 -12.57 16.51 1.25
C THR A 32 -12.50 15.65 -0.01
N GLY A 33 -12.35 14.36 0.16
CA GLY A 33 -12.38 13.38 -0.92
C GLY A 33 -13.58 12.45 -0.77
N VAL A 34 -14.08 11.96 -1.89
CA VAL A 34 -15.10 10.91 -1.94
C VAL A 34 -14.62 9.81 -2.87
N ASP A 35 -14.76 8.55 -2.46
CA ASP A 35 -14.47 7.39 -3.32
C ASP A 35 -15.38 6.22 -2.95
N ILE A 36 -15.80 5.44 -3.95
CA ILE A 36 -16.63 4.25 -3.74
C ILE A 36 -15.82 3.04 -3.29
N ALA A 37 -14.52 3.03 -3.56
CA ALA A 37 -13.64 1.93 -3.21
C ALA A 37 -13.05 2.13 -1.80
N SER A 38 -13.44 1.28 -0.85
CA SER A 38 -12.95 1.34 0.53
C SER A 38 -11.42 1.30 0.64
N PHE A 39 -10.74 0.62 -0.27
CA PHE A 39 -9.28 0.63 -0.33
C PHE A 39 -8.71 2.00 -0.72
N ASN A 40 -9.35 2.73 -1.63
CA ASN A 40 -8.94 4.09 -1.98
C ASN A 40 -9.13 5.04 -0.79
N CYS A 41 -10.24 4.92 -0.06
CA CYS A 41 -10.46 5.67 1.18
C CYS A 41 -9.37 5.36 2.22
N LEU A 42 -9.04 4.08 2.45
CA LEU A 42 -7.94 3.68 3.34
C LEU A 42 -6.60 4.28 2.89
N LEU A 43 -6.26 4.16 1.62
CA LEU A 43 -5.00 4.67 1.07
C LEU A 43 -4.90 6.19 1.20
N THR A 44 -5.98 6.90 0.90
CA THR A 44 -6.05 8.36 1.04
C THR A 44 -5.94 8.77 2.50
N SER A 45 -6.67 8.13 3.39
CA SER A 45 -6.60 8.38 4.84
C SER A 45 -5.18 8.17 5.38
N VAL A 46 -4.52 7.07 5.02
CA VAL A 46 -3.13 6.79 5.43
C VAL A 46 -2.17 7.87 4.94
N LYS A 47 -2.35 8.38 3.73
CA LYS A 47 -1.48 9.43 3.19
C LYS A 47 -1.71 10.81 3.82
N THR A 48 -2.94 11.10 4.23
CA THR A 48 -3.34 12.46 4.59
C THR A 48 -3.48 12.71 6.08
N ARG A 49 -3.72 11.69 6.90
CA ARG A 49 -3.79 11.85 8.37
C ARG A 49 -2.41 12.13 8.99
N GLU A 50 -2.41 12.71 10.16
CA GLU A 50 -1.21 12.84 10.99
C GLU A 50 -0.89 11.49 11.65
N HIS A 51 0.39 11.14 11.62
CA HIS A 51 0.92 9.96 12.30
C HIS A 51 1.86 10.40 13.41
N ASN A 52 1.76 9.73 14.58
CA ASN A 52 2.83 9.85 15.57
C ASN A 52 4.10 9.17 15.00
N PRO A 53 5.19 9.90 14.77
CA PRO A 53 6.35 9.35 14.08
C PRO A 53 7.05 8.23 14.85
N PHE A 54 7.00 8.26 16.18
CA PHE A 54 7.62 7.23 17.03
C PHE A 54 6.80 5.93 16.99
N VAL A 55 5.47 6.02 17.09
CA VAL A 55 4.57 4.87 16.99
C VAL A 55 4.66 4.25 15.59
N LEU A 56 4.60 5.09 14.55
CA LEU A 56 4.70 4.64 13.17
C LEU A 56 6.00 3.88 12.92
N GLU A 57 7.14 4.43 13.35
CA GLU A 57 8.44 3.78 13.14
C GLU A 57 8.57 2.49 13.93
N ARG A 58 8.19 2.50 15.21
CA ARG A 58 8.16 1.30 16.07
C ARG A 58 7.35 0.19 15.41
N ASP A 59 6.10 0.49 15.05
CA ASP A 59 5.17 -0.51 14.54
C ASP A 59 5.62 -1.11 13.21
N LEU A 60 6.08 -0.27 12.28
CA LEU A 60 6.54 -0.75 10.98
C LEU A 60 7.84 -1.56 11.07
N ARG A 61 8.78 -1.14 11.92
CA ARG A 61 10.04 -1.89 12.10
C ARG A 61 9.83 -3.19 12.86
N ASP A 62 9.03 -3.17 13.92
CA ASP A 62 8.75 -4.37 14.70
C ASP A 62 7.95 -5.40 13.90
N SER A 63 6.89 -4.97 13.19
CA SER A 63 6.12 -5.87 12.33
C SER A 63 6.99 -6.53 11.26
N LEU A 64 7.93 -5.79 10.67
CA LEU A 64 8.88 -6.33 9.70
C LEU A 64 9.85 -7.33 10.37
N ALA A 65 10.44 -6.96 11.50
CA ALA A 65 11.38 -7.81 12.21
C ALA A 65 10.72 -9.13 12.68
N ARG A 66 9.51 -9.08 13.18
CA ARG A 66 8.72 -10.27 13.55
C ARG A 66 8.42 -11.14 12.33
N PHE A 67 8.00 -10.52 11.23
CA PHE A 67 7.78 -11.23 9.96
C PHE A 67 9.05 -11.94 9.46
N GLU A 68 10.22 -11.27 9.51
CA GLU A 68 11.52 -11.82 9.10
C GLU A 68 11.98 -12.96 10.00
N ARG A 69 11.64 -12.94 11.28
CA ARG A 69 11.86 -14.08 12.21
C ARG A 69 10.88 -15.25 11.98
N GLY A 70 9.95 -15.13 11.05
CA GLY A 70 8.99 -16.19 10.75
C GLY A 70 7.75 -16.17 11.65
N GLU A 71 7.56 -15.13 12.47
CA GLU A 71 6.37 -14.96 13.32
C GLU A 71 5.11 -14.66 12.49
N GLY A 72 3.97 -14.91 13.08
CA GLY A 72 2.67 -14.77 12.47
C GLY A 72 2.02 -16.12 12.09
N ALA A 73 0.71 -16.16 12.11
CA ALA A 73 -0.06 -17.38 11.87
C ALA A 73 -0.26 -17.66 10.38
N ALA A 74 -0.33 -18.92 10.02
CA ALA A 74 -0.81 -19.34 8.71
C ALA A 74 -2.31 -19.06 8.61
N GLY A 75 -2.68 -18.05 7.84
CA GLY A 75 -4.08 -17.67 7.64
C GLY A 75 -4.83 -18.61 6.70
N ARG A 76 -6.16 -18.50 6.69
CA ARG A 76 -7.01 -19.28 5.77
C ARG A 76 -6.80 -18.82 4.33
N SER A 77 -6.50 -19.77 3.46
CA SER A 77 -6.35 -19.51 2.02
C SER A 77 -7.70 -19.66 1.32
N THR A 78 -8.15 -18.61 0.63
CA THR A 78 -9.32 -18.65 -0.25
C THR A 78 -9.00 -19.28 -1.61
N PRO A 79 -9.99 -19.71 -2.41
CA PRO A 79 -9.75 -20.16 -3.78
C PRO A 79 -9.02 -19.11 -4.62
N TYR A 80 -9.40 -17.83 -4.51
CA TYR A 80 -8.71 -16.72 -5.18
C TYR A 80 -7.22 -16.64 -4.82
N LEU A 81 -6.88 -16.70 -3.55
CA LEU A 81 -5.48 -16.65 -3.13
C LEU A 81 -4.67 -17.85 -3.65
N ARG A 82 -5.29 -19.03 -3.71
CA ARG A 82 -4.63 -20.23 -4.28
C ARG A 82 -4.38 -20.12 -5.77
N SER A 83 -5.30 -19.48 -6.49
CA SER A 83 -5.18 -19.30 -7.93
C SER A 83 -4.15 -18.23 -8.31
N TRP A 84 -4.13 -17.10 -7.57
CA TRP A 84 -3.39 -15.92 -7.99
C TRP A 84 -2.04 -15.71 -7.31
N PHE A 85 -1.65 -16.60 -6.39
CA PHE A 85 -0.37 -16.49 -5.69
C PHE A 85 0.31 -17.85 -5.59
N ALA A 86 1.61 -17.88 -5.86
CA ALA A 86 2.43 -19.05 -5.61
C ALA A 86 2.33 -19.48 -4.13
N PRO A 87 2.47 -20.77 -3.80
CA PRO A 87 2.28 -21.26 -2.43
C PRO A 87 3.09 -20.51 -1.38
N ALA A 88 4.38 -20.26 -1.65
CA ALA A 88 5.24 -19.55 -0.71
C ALA A 88 4.90 -18.06 -0.61
N ALA A 89 4.61 -17.37 -1.72
CA ALA A 89 4.18 -15.98 -1.70
C ALA A 89 2.87 -15.79 -0.92
N ARG A 90 1.93 -16.72 -1.10
CA ARG A 90 0.67 -16.74 -0.34
C ARG A 90 0.89 -16.94 1.15
N ALA A 91 1.78 -17.87 1.54
CA ALA A 91 2.13 -18.10 2.93
C ALA A 91 2.77 -16.85 3.56
N ASP A 92 3.70 -16.19 2.86
CA ASP A 92 4.32 -14.94 3.30
C ASP A 92 3.26 -13.84 3.54
N LEU A 93 2.34 -13.63 2.60
CA LEU A 93 1.30 -12.61 2.71
C LEU A 93 0.31 -12.89 3.85
N LEU A 94 -0.11 -14.15 4.03
CA LEU A 94 -1.02 -14.52 5.11
C LEU A 94 -0.36 -14.40 6.48
N ARG A 95 0.91 -14.76 6.59
CA ARG A 95 1.69 -14.61 7.81
C ARG A 95 1.85 -13.12 8.18
N PHE A 96 2.21 -12.27 7.24
CA PHE A 96 2.27 -10.82 7.49
C PHE A 96 0.90 -10.25 7.85
N HIS A 97 -0.16 -10.67 7.16
CA HIS A 97 -1.54 -10.25 7.44
C HIS A 97 -1.95 -10.53 8.89
N SER A 98 -1.55 -11.68 9.46
CA SER A 98 -1.93 -12.03 10.84
C SER A 98 -1.31 -11.11 11.89
N LEU A 99 -0.18 -10.48 11.60
CA LEU A 99 0.48 -9.52 12.49
C LEU A 99 -0.16 -8.13 12.45
N VAL A 100 -0.81 -7.77 11.35
CA VAL A 100 -1.27 -6.39 11.07
C VAL A 100 -2.18 -5.84 12.17
N ALA A 101 -3.11 -6.65 12.69
CA ALA A 101 -4.10 -6.20 13.67
C ALA A 101 -3.53 -5.93 15.08
N GLU A 102 -2.29 -6.33 15.33
CA GLU A 102 -1.63 -6.18 16.63
C GLU A 102 -1.04 -4.77 16.85
N TYR A 103 -1.03 -3.91 15.80
CA TYR A 103 -0.37 -2.62 15.81
C TYR A 103 -1.34 -1.44 15.72
N GLU A 104 -1.01 -0.35 16.37
CA GLU A 104 -1.74 0.92 16.25
C GLU A 104 -1.72 1.44 14.79
N SER A 105 -0.61 1.21 14.08
CA SER A 105 -0.44 1.56 12.66
C SER A 105 -1.02 0.51 11.70
N ALA A 106 -2.02 -0.27 12.12
CA ALA A 106 -2.63 -1.35 11.32
C ALA A 106 -3.06 -0.90 9.92
N ASP A 107 -3.60 0.30 9.78
CA ASP A 107 -4.02 0.84 8.47
C ASP A 107 -2.85 1.04 7.51
N VAL A 108 -1.71 1.51 8.03
CA VAL A 108 -0.48 1.66 7.23
C VAL A 108 0.04 0.28 6.82
N LEU A 109 0.02 -0.68 7.74
CA LEU A 109 0.42 -2.06 7.46
C LEU A 109 -0.51 -2.75 6.45
N ARG A 110 -1.82 -2.45 6.46
CA ARG A 110 -2.77 -2.90 5.41
C ARG A 110 -2.39 -2.36 4.03
N VAL A 111 -1.96 -1.11 3.94
CA VAL A 111 -1.47 -0.53 2.68
C VAL A 111 -0.17 -1.21 2.24
N VAL A 112 0.76 -1.47 3.15
CA VAL A 112 1.98 -2.24 2.86
C VAL A 112 1.63 -3.64 2.33
N LEU A 113 0.75 -4.36 3.00
CA LEU A 113 0.27 -5.68 2.60
C LEU A 113 -0.35 -5.67 1.20
N ALA A 114 -1.23 -4.70 0.92
CA ALA A 114 -1.88 -4.57 -0.39
C ALA A 114 -0.86 -4.31 -1.52
N ARG A 115 0.15 -3.47 -1.26
CA ARG A 115 1.26 -3.24 -2.21
C ARG A 115 2.08 -4.50 -2.45
N ALA A 116 2.40 -5.24 -1.38
CA ALA A 116 3.13 -6.50 -1.46
C ALA A 116 2.31 -7.56 -2.23
N ALA A 117 1.03 -7.70 -1.92
CA ALA A 117 0.13 -8.61 -2.61
C ALA A 117 0.03 -8.28 -4.11
N ARG A 118 -0.16 -7.00 -4.47
CA ARG A 118 -0.18 -6.60 -5.89
C ARG A 118 1.09 -7.02 -6.62
N SER A 119 2.26 -6.85 -6.01
CA SER A 119 3.53 -7.17 -6.64
C SER A 119 3.86 -8.66 -6.66
N ALA A 120 3.33 -9.43 -5.71
CA ALA A 120 3.51 -10.87 -5.62
C ALA A 120 2.48 -11.69 -6.42
N ARG A 121 1.47 -11.02 -7.01
CA ARG A 121 0.44 -11.69 -7.80
C ARG A 121 1.03 -12.30 -9.06
N LEU A 122 0.53 -13.46 -9.45
CA LEU A 122 0.90 -14.18 -10.68
C LEU A 122 0.39 -13.45 -11.93
N THR A 123 1.05 -12.35 -12.26
CA THR A 123 0.77 -11.51 -13.43
C THR A 123 2.07 -11.16 -14.13
N THR A 124 2.00 -10.73 -15.38
CA THR A 124 3.17 -10.22 -16.09
C THR A 124 3.59 -8.86 -15.53
N HIS A 125 4.85 -8.48 -15.72
CA HIS A 125 5.36 -7.17 -15.27
C HIS A 125 4.78 -5.98 -16.05
N PHE A 126 4.12 -6.25 -17.17
CA PHE A 126 3.48 -5.25 -18.01
C PHE A 126 1.99 -5.58 -18.12
N ASP A 127 1.32 -5.56 -16.97
CA ASP A 127 -0.09 -5.85 -16.85
C ASP A 127 -0.87 -4.53 -16.95
N LEU A 128 -1.19 -4.12 -18.16
CA LEU A 128 -2.05 -2.96 -18.43
C LEU A 128 -3.53 -3.38 -18.50
N ASP A 129 -3.78 -4.68 -18.66
CA ASP A 129 -5.11 -5.26 -18.70
C ASP A 129 -5.44 -5.95 -17.38
N PHE A 130 -6.71 -6.22 -17.14
CA PHE A 130 -7.14 -7.07 -16.04
C PHE A 130 -6.90 -8.52 -16.41
N PRO A 131 -5.85 -9.20 -15.89
CA PRO A 131 -5.56 -10.58 -16.26
C PRO A 131 -6.71 -11.49 -15.81
N ARG A 132 -7.16 -12.35 -16.72
CA ARG A 132 -8.24 -13.32 -16.48
C ARG A 132 -7.72 -14.65 -15.97
N VAL A 133 -6.45 -14.94 -16.24
CA VAL A 133 -5.77 -16.16 -15.84
C VAL A 133 -4.42 -15.82 -15.21
N PRO A 134 -3.98 -16.59 -14.19
CA PRO A 134 -2.67 -16.37 -13.58
C PRO A 134 -1.55 -16.75 -14.56
N GLN A 135 -0.46 -15.99 -14.52
CA GLN A 135 0.77 -16.30 -15.25
C GLN A 135 1.62 -17.26 -14.41
N THR A 136 1.68 -18.52 -14.79
CA THR A 136 2.39 -19.58 -14.07
C THR A 136 3.71 -19.99 -14.71
N ASP A 137 3.86 -19.72 -16.01
CA ASP A 137 5.04 -20.09 -16.78
C ASP A 137 5.97 -18.91 -17.03
N PRO A 138 7.26 -19.14 -17.32
CA PRO A 138 8.16 -18.08 -17.79
C PRO A 138 7.58 -17.39 -19.02
N TYR A 139 7.83 -16.08 -19.16
CA TYR A 139 7.30 -15.27 -20.24
C TYR A 139 8.30 -14.21 -20.69
N TRP A 140 8.26 -13.85 -21.97
CA TRP A 140 9.02 -12.71 -22.48
C TRP A 140 8.48 -11.40 -21.90
N CYS A 141 9.33 -10.65 -21.20
CA CYS A 141 8.95 -9.40 -20.58
C CYS A 141 9.40 -8.21 -21.43
N HIS A 142 8.46 -7.51 -22.04
CA HIS A 142 8.75 -6.31 -22.83
C HIS A 142 9.36 -5.16 -22.01
N LYS A 143 9.04 -5.08 -20.71
CA LYS A 143 9.64 -4.09 -19.80
C LYS A 143 11.11 -4.36 -19.53
N HIS A 144 11.49 -5.61 -19.29
CA HIS A 144 12.85 -5.99 -18.93
C HIS A 144 13.70 -6.47 -20.12
N LYS A 145 13.09 -6.64 -21.31
CA LYS A 145 13.73 -7.16 -22.52
C LYS A 145 14.42 -8.52 -22.32
N ARG A 146 13.81 -9.36 -21.50
CA ARG A 146 14.28 -10.73 -21.20
C ARG A 146 13.13 -11.62 -20.79
N GLU A 147 13.41 -12.92 -20.71
CA GLU A 147 12.51 -13.86 -20.04
C GLU A 147 12.40 -13.55 -18.55
N CYS A 148 11.20 -13.44 -18.04
CA CYS A 148 10.89 -13.28 -16.63
C CYS A 148 10.08 -14.49 -16.13
N ARG A 149 10.22 -14.78 -14.84
CA ARG A 149 9.52 -15.87 -14.18
C ARG A 149 8.45 -15.32 -13.23
N PRO A 150 7.40 -16.09 -12.97
CA PRO A 150 6.40 -15.78 -11.97
C PRO A 150 7.04 -15.57 -10.58
N ILE A 151 6.40 -14.75 -9.78
CA ILE A 151 6.87 -14.45 -8.43
C ILE A 151 6.54 -15.63 -7.50
N GLU A 152 7.55 -16.19 -6.88
CA GLU A 152 7.43 -17.33 -5.96
C GLU A 152 7.29 -16.90 -4.50
N ARG A 153 7.88 -15.77 -4.10
CA ARG A 153 7.91 -15.28 -2.71
C ARG A 153 7.51 -13.82 -2.61
N ALA A 154 6.91 -13.44 -1.47
CA ALA A 154 6.46 -12.08 -1.22
C ALA A 154 7.30 -11.33 -0.15
N ASP A 155 8.23 -12.01 0.53
CA ASP A 155 9.01 -11.48 1.64
C ASP A 155 9.78 -10.19 1.29
N HIS A 156 10.48 -10.17 0.14
CA HIS A 156 11.21 -8.99 -0.31
C HIS A 156 10.28 -7.80 -0.64
N PHE A 157 9.02 -8.05 -1.06
CA PHE A 157 8.04 -6.98 -1.27
C PHE A 157 7.52 -6.44 0.05
N VAL A 158 7.26 -7.30 1.04
CA VAL A 158 6.87 -6.88 2.39
C VAL A 158 7.96 -5.98 2.96
N ARG A 159 9.22 -6.41 2.95
CA ARG A 159 10.35 -5.60 3.40
C ARG A 159 10.46 -4.27 2.65
N ARG A 160 10.48 -4.31 1.33
CA ARG A 160 10.62 -3.13 0.48
C ARG A 160 9.53 -2.10 0.76
N TYR A 161 8.26 -2.55 0.80
CA TYR A 161 7.15 -1.62 0.94
C TYR A 161 6.94 -1.13 2.37
N THR A 162 7.35 -1.89 3.37
CA THR A 162 7.39 -1.40 4.76
C THR A 162 8.36 -0.22 4.87
N LEU A 163 9.59 -0.39 4.39
CA LEU A 163 10.61 0.65 4.47
C LEU A 163 10.28 1.87 3.59
N ASP A 164 9.81 1.65 2.35
CA ASP A 164 9.40 2.73 1.44
C ASP A 164 8.20 3.51 1.99
N THR A 165 7.19 2.84 2.56
CA THR A 165 6.02 3.51 3.13
C THR A 165 6.41 4.35 4.35
N LEU A 166 7.25 3.82 5.24
CA LEU A 166 7.78 4.57 6.38
C LEU A 166 8.53 5.82 5.94
N ALA A 167 9.44 5.70 4.97
CA ALA A 167 10.22 6.82 4.45
C ALA A 167 9.31 7.92 3.87
N ARG A 168 8.33 7.53 3.03
CA ARG A 168 7.40 8.47 2.38
C ARG A 168 6.49 9.19 3.39
N LEU A 169 5.99 8.50 4.40
CA LEU A 169 5.16 9.13 5.42
C LEU A 169 5.96 10.11 6.27
N LYS A 170 7.22 9.79 6.60
CA LYS A 170 8.14 10.71 7.28
C LYS A 170 8.46 11.94 6.42
N GLU A 171 8.78 11.74 5.14
CA GLU A 171 9.03 12.84 4.21
C GLU A 171 7.82 13.76 4.08
N PHE A 172 6.63 13.19 3.91
CA PHE A 172 5.40 13.98 3.82
C PHE A 172 5.09 14.76 5.11
N ALA A 173 5.40 14.21 6.28
CA ALA A 173 5.21 14.89 7.55
C ALA A 173 5.99 16.23 7.64
N HIS A 174 7.13 16.35 6.95
CA HIS A 174 7.92 17.60 6.91
C HIS A 174 7.33 18.65 5.97
N VAL A 175 6.66 18.25 4.89
CA VAL A 175 6.10 19.18 3.90
C VAL A 175 4.61 19.48 4.13
N ARG A 176 3.93 18.63 4.88
CA ARG A 176 2.54 18.80 5.24
C ARG A 176 2.35 20.06 6.09
N ARG A 177 1.35 20.86 5.75
CA ARG A 177 0.88 21.94 6.58
C ARG A 177 -0.24 21.45 7.49
N ARG A 178 -0.43 22.10 8.65
CA ARG A 178 -1.53 21.79 9.58
C ARG A 178 -2.86 22.21 8.96
N ARG A 179 -3.52 21.25 8.31
CA ARG A 179 -4.82 21.36 7.66
C ARG A 179 -5.50 20.00 7.67
N ASP A 180 -6.80 20.02 7.51
CA ASP A 180 -7.62 18.82 7.54
C ASP A 180 -7.85 18.25 6.16
N ALA A 181 -7.76 16.94 6.04
CA ALA A 181 -8.18 16.18 4.89
C ALA A 181 -9.06 15.02 5.36
N VAL A 182 -10.24 14.94 4.78
CA VAL A 182 -11.25 13.91 5.10
C VAL A 182 -11.58 13.14 3.82
N VAL A 183 -11.76 11.84 3.92
CA VAL A 183 -12.19 10.96 2.83
C VAL A 183 -13.23 9.96 3.34
#